data_8f8f4a356ed3b8fb0dec9b6bb417b918
#
_entry.id   8f8f4a356ed3b8fb0dec9b6bb417b918
#
_cell.length_a   1.000
_cell.length_b   1.000
_cell.length_c   1.000
_cell.angle_alpha   90.00
_cell.angle_beta   90.00
_cell.angle_gamma   90.00
#
_symmetry.space_group_name_H-M   'P 1'
#
loop_
_entity.id
_entity.type
_entity.pdbx_description
1 polymer ?
#
loop_
_entity_poly.entity_id
_entity_poly.type
_entity_poly.pdbx_seq_one_letter_code
_entity_poly.pdbx_strand_id
1 'polypeptide(L)'
;MAQLNVNIGNLALKNPVLTASGTFGYGIEFADFIDLNRLGGYIVKGTTLLPRQGNDYPRMAETAQGMLNCVGLQNKGVDYFAENIYPQIKDYDSAAIVNVSGSSPEDYAECAARVAALDNIPAIELNISCPNVHDGGMAFGVTCSGAASVVKAVRAAYPKTLIVKLSPNVTDIAEIARAVEAEGADSVSLINTLMGMSVDIERRRSNLSIGTGGLSGPCVKPVALRMVHQVARAVKIPVIGLGGIMNAKDAIEFIMCGATAIQIGTANFIDPAVTIKVIDGINEWCNNHGVKDIHEIIGVI
;
A
#
# COMPACT_ATOMS: atom_id res chain seq x y z
N MET A 1 11.23 5.65 -25.99
CA MET A 1 10.53 5.30 -24.76
C MET A 1 10.81 6.39 -23.75
N ALA A 2 9.80 6.82 -22.98
CA ALA A 2 9.97 7.79 -21.91
C ALA A 2 10.79 7.17 -20.75
N GLN A 3 11.50 8.01 -20.01
CA GLN A 3 12.10 7.64 -18.72
C GLN A 3 11.00 7.49 -17.67
N LEU A 4 10.81 6.28 -17.11
CA LEU A 4 9.80 5.99 -16.10
C LEU A 4 10.38 5.75 -14.70
N ASN A 5 11.70 5.76 -14.53
CA ASN A 5 12.34 5.55 -13.24
C ASN A 5 12.01 6.68 -12.25
N VAL A 6 11.75 6.30 -11.00
CA VAL A 6 11.45 7.22 -9.90
C VAL A 6 12.17 6.79 -8.63
N ASN A 7 12.29 7.69 -7.65
CA ASN A 7 12.89 7.40 -6.35
C ASN A 7 11.87 7.58 -5.21
N ILE A 8 11.83 6.62 -4.30
CA ILE A 8 11.07 6.66 -3.06
C ILE A 8 12.06 6.66 -1.91
N GLY A 9 12.38 7.85 -1.38
CA GLY A 9 13.54 7.99 -0.49
C GLY A 9 14.81 7.52 -1.19
N ASN A 10 15.53 6.57 -0.59
CA ASN A 10 16.74 5.97 -1.16
C ASN A 10 16.46 4.76 -2.09
N LEU A 11 15.21 4.39 -2.27
CA LEU A 11 14.81 3.27 -3.14
C LEU A 11 14.60 3.76 -4.57
N ALA A 12 15.46 3.32 -5.49
CA ALA A 12 15.29 3.54 -6.93
C ALA A 12 14.33 2.47 -7.52
N LEU A 13 13.30 2.91 -8.22
CA LEU A 13 12.36 2.07 -8.94
C LEU A 13 12.51 2.28 -10.44
N LYS A 14 12.52 1.21 -11.22
CA LYS A 14 12.65 1.26 -12.70
C LYS A 14 11.42 1.87 -13.41
N ASN A 15 10.27 1.88 -12.74
CA ASN A 15 9.04 2.55 -13.15
C ASN A 15 8.15 2.80 -11.91
N PRO A 16 7.13 3.68 -12.00
CA PRO A 16 6.34 4.10 -10.83
C PRO A 16 5.25 3.09 -10.39
N VAL A 17 5.15 1.91 -11.01
CA VAL A 17 4.04 0.99 -10.77
C VAL A 17 4.42 -0.10 -9.77
N LEU A 18 3.67 -0.13 -8.67
CA LEU A 18 3.76 -1.12 -7.60
C LEU A 18 2.43 -1.87 -7.45
N THR A 19 2.44 -2.99 -6.76
CA THR A 19 1.21 -3.65 -6.30
C THR A 19 0.87 -3.25 -4.87
N ALA A 20 -0.42 -3.29 -4.48
CA ALA A 20 -0.83 -3.00 -3.12
C ALA A 20 -0.85 -4.26 -2.24
N SER A 21 -0.44 -4.12 -0.98
CA SER A 21 -0.52 -5.19 0.02
C SER A 21 -1.95 -5.75 0.16
N GLY A 22 -2.02 -7.06 0.34
CA GLY A 22 -3.29 -7.77 0.53
C GLY A 22 -4.00 -8.19 -0.76
N THR A 23 -3.48 -7.81 -1.94
CA THR A 23 -4.07 -8.12 -3.25
C THR A 23 -3.11 -8.85 -4.19
N PHE A 24 -1.89 -9.10 -3.76
CA PHE A 24 -0.83 -9.67 -4.60
C PHE A 24 -0.04 -10.79 -3.90
N GLY A 25 -0.58 -11.36 -2.81
CA GLY A 25 0.09 -12.42 -2.07
C GLY A 25 1.50 -12.02 -1.62
N TYR A 26 2.47 -12.86 -1.94
CA TYR A 26 3.90 -12.62 -1.77
C TYR A 26 4.62 -12.32 -3.09
N GLY A 27 3.86 -12.20 -4.19
CA GLY A 27 4.36 -11.97 -5.54
C GLY A 27 4.46 -13.26 -6.35
N ILE A 28 5.00 -14.31 -5.78
CA ILE A 28 5.23 -15.61 -6.45
C ILE A 28 3.95 -16.22 -7.02
N GLU A 29 2.79 -15.97 -6.40
CA GLU A 29 1.49 -16.44 -6.86
C GLU A 29 1.07 -15.83 -8.21
N PHE A 30 1.73 -14.72 -8.60
CA PHE A 30 1.47 -14.03 -9.86
C PHE A 30 2.52 -14.32 -10.94
N ALA A 31 3.59 -15.04 -10.61
CA ALA A 31 4.70 -15.31 -11.55
C ALA A 31 4.28 -16.10 -12.81
N ASP A 32 3.19 -16.89 -12.71
CA ASP A 32 2.63 -17.61 -13.87
C ASP A 32 1.82 -16.70 -14.81
N PHE A 33 1.43 -15.49 -14.36
CA PHE A 33 0.62 -14.56 -15.13
C PHE A 33 1.41 -13.40 -15.71
N ILE A 34 2.49 -12.99 -15.01
CA ILE A 34 3.31 -11.84 -15.40
C ILE A 34 4.80 -12.08 -15.09
N ASP A 35 5.65 -11.38 -15.80
CA ASP A 35 7.07 -11.27 -15.42
C ASP A 35 7.20 -10.23 -14.29
N LEU A 36 7.44 -10.71 -13.07
CA LEU A 36 7.60 -9.86 -11.88
C LEU A 36 8.75 -8.86 -12.04
N ASN A 37 9.80 -9.21 -12.81
CA ASN A 37 10.94 -8.32 -13.03
C ASN A 37 10.57 -7.03 -13.79
N ARG A 38 9.41 -6.97 -14.44
CA ARG A 38 8.92 -5.76 -15.11
C ARG A 38 8.34 -4.72 -14.16
N LEU A 39 7.92 -5.12 -12.95
CA LEU A 39 7.36 -4.20 -11.96
C LEU A 39 8.42 -3.24 -11.41
N GLY A 40 8.03 -2.03 -11.06
CA GLY A 40 8.86 -1.14 -10.24
C GLY A 40 9.12 -1.78 -8.87
N GLY A 41 8.10 -2.42 -8.32
CA GLY A 41 8.18 -3.22 -7.11
C GLY A 41 6.82 -3.82 -6.75
N TYR A 42 6.76 -4.58 -5.67
CA TYR A 42 5.51 -5.15 -5.16
C TYR A 42 5.51 -5.15 -3.63
N ILE A 43 4.31 -4.86 -3.08
CA ILE A 43 4.11 -4.88 -1.64
C ILE A 43 3.57 -6.25 -1.27
N VAL A 44 4.34 -7.01 -0.50
CA VAL A 44 3.92 -8.35 -0.07
C VAL A 44 2.80 -8.30 0.96
N LYS A 45 2.23 -9.44 1.23
CA LYS A 45 1.19 -9.66 2.26
C LYS A 45 1.60 -9.02 3.59
N GLY A 46 0.65 -8.35 4.26
CA GLY A 46 0.86 -7.78 5.58
C GLY A 46 1.41 -8.81 6.56
N THR A 47 2.54 -8.48 7.17
CA THR A 47 3.34 -9.35 8.05
C THR A 47 3.34 -8.76 9.45
N THR A 48 3.09 -9.59 10.46
CA THR A 48 3.12 -9.24 11.88
C THR A 48 4.23 -10.00 12.60
N LEU A 49 4.60 -9.57 13.79
CA LEU A 49 5.62 -10.25 14.60
C LEU A 49 5.23 -11.72 14.82
N LEU A 50 4.03 -11.98 15.28
CA LEU A 50 3.47 -13.30 15.49
C LEU A 50 2.39 -13.65 14.43
N PRO A 51 2.11 -14.94 14.17
CA PRO A 51 1.04 -15.36 13.26
C PRO A 51 -0.34 -14.81 13.67
N ARG A 52 -1.19 -14.49 12.68
CA ARG A 52 -2.59 -14.10 12.89
C ARG A 52 -3.53 -14.93 12.00
N GLN A 53 -4.62 -15.43 12.58
CA GLN A 53 -5.65 -16.20 11.86
C GLN A 53 -6.57 -15.32 11.01
N GLY A 54 -6.65 -14.02 11.34
CA GLY A 54 -7.62 -13.11 10.77
C GLY A 54 -9.03 -13.30 11.35
N ASN A 55 -10.00 -12.60 10.74
CA ASN A 55 -11.40 -12.67 11.15
C ASN A 55 -12.11 -13.92 10.58
N ASP A 56 -13.27 -14.27 11.14
CA ASP A 56 -14.14 -15.32 10.65
C ASP A 56 -14.76 -14.99 9.28
N TYR A 57 -15.23 -16.00 8.57
CA TYR A 57 -15.97 -15.82 7.31
C TYR A 57 -17.45 -15.45 7.57
N PRO A 58 -18.07 -14.67 6.63
CA PRO A 58 -17.54 -14.15 5.39
C PRO A 58 -16.66 -12.91 5.60
N ARG A 59 -15.56 -12.80 4.83
CA ARG A 59 -14.56 -11.73 4.95
C ARG A 59 -14.55 -10.74 3.79
N MET A 60 -15.27 -11.05 2.73
CA MET A 60 -15.30 -10.25 1.50
C MET A 60 -16.73 -10.17 0.99
N ALA A 61 -17.09 -9.01 0.43
CA ALA A 61 -18.36 -8.79 -0.22
C ALA A 61 -18.17 -7.85 -1.42
N GLU A 62 -18.80 -8.17 -2.54
CA GLU A 62 -18.81 -7.29 -3.70
C GLU A 62 -19.75 -6.11 -3.47
N THR A 63 -19.45 -4.99 -4.11
CA THR A 63 -20.31 -3.80 -4.22
C THR A 63 -20.47 -3.41 -5.69
N ALA A 64 -21.37 -2.49 -5.99
CA ALA A 64 -21.65 -2.09 -7.39
C ALA A 64 -20.40 -1.61 -8.17
N GLN A 65 -19.43 -0.98 -7.49
CA GLN A 65 -18.23 -0.41 -8.11
C GLN A 65 -16.95 -0.67 -7.29
N GLY A 66 -16.91 -1.80 -6.58
CA GLY A 66 -15.76 -2.14 -5.75
C GLY A 66 -16.01 -3.36 -4.89
N MET A 67 -15.29 -3.45 -3.78
CA MET A 67 -15.44 -4.54 -2.83
C MET A 67 -15.19 -4.09 -1.40
N LEU A 68 -15.79 -4.83 -0.47
CA LEU A 68 -15.53 -4.73 0.97
C LEU A 68 -14.69 -5.92 1.43
N ASN A 69 -13.76 -5.68 2.34
CA ASN A 69 -13.04 -6.75 3.01
C ASN A 69 -12.86 -6.49 4.51
N CYS A 70 -12.81 -7.57 5.27
CA CYS A 70 -12.49 -7.56 6.69
C CYS A 70 -11.57 -8.75 7.03
N VAL A 71 -10.51 -8.97 6.25
CA VAL A 71 -9.61 -10.14 6.38
C VAL A 71 -8.95 -10.24 7.75
N GLY A 72 -8.61 -9.11 8.41
CA GLY A 72 -8.04 -9.10 9.76
C GLY A 72 -6.57 -9.49 9.84
N LEU A 73 -5.76 -9.08 8.86
CA LEU A 73 -4.29 -9.31 8.84
C LEU A 73 -3.88 -10.79 8.91
N GLN A 74 -4.64 -11.71 8.33
CA GLN A 74 -4.24 -13.13 8.29
C GLN A 74 -2.85 -13.27 7.68
N ASN A 75 -1.90 -13.80 8.46
CA ASN A 75 -0.53 -14.07 8.02
C ASN A 75 0.16 -15.07 8.97
N LYS A 76 1.30 -15.60 8.55
CA LYS A 76 2.05 -16.61 9.32
C LYS A 76 3.19 -16.02 10.17
N GLY A 77 3.31 -14.71 10.29
CA GLY A 77 4.34 -14.01 11.05
C GLY A 77 5.65 -13.80 10.29
N VAL A 78 6.51 -12.95 10.86
CA VAL A 78 7.76 -12.52 10.21
C VAL A 78 8.79 -13.64 10.10
N ASP A 79 8.84 -14.56 11.05
CA ASP A 79 9.78 -15.69 11.01
C ASP A 79 9.46 -16.61 9.84
N TYR A 80 8.17 -16.94 9.65
CA TYR A 80 7.74 -17.71 8.48
C TYR A 80 8.05 -16.98 7.17
N PHE A 81 7.85 -15.66 7.13
CA PHE A 81 8.22 -14.86 5.96
C PHE A 81 9.72 -15.00 5.65
N ALA A 82 10.59 -14.81 6.64
CA ALA A 82 12.04 -14.86 6.47
C ALA A 82 12.54 -16.25 6.06
N GLU A 83 11.98 -17.31 6.63
CA GLU A 83 12.43 -18.69 6.39
C GLU A 83 11.86 -19.31 5.10
N ASN A 84 10.59 -19.01 4.75
CA ASN A 84 9.88 -19.73 3.71
C ASN A 84 9.54 -18.89 2.48
N ILE A 85 9.35 -17.57 2.62
CA ILE A 85 8.95 -16.69 1.52
C ILE A 85 10.13 -15.93 0.95
N TYR A 86 10.91 -15.26 1.80
CA TYR A 86 12.06 -14.47 1.38
C TYR A 86 13.03 -15.23 0.44
N PRO A 87 13.41 -16.50 0.67
CA PRO A 87 14.28 -17.23 -0.24
C PRO A 87 13.72 -17.37 -1.66
N GLN A 88 12.40 -17.33 -1.83
CA GLN A 88 11.74 -17.48 -3.13
C GLN A 88 11.62 -16.17 -3.90
N ILE A 89 11.69 -15.03 -3.21
CA ILE A 89 11.44 -13.72 -3.81
C ILE A 89 12.68 -12.81 -3.89
N LYS A 90 13.75 -13.13 -3.20
CA LYS A 90 14.94 -12.28 -3.04
C LYS A 90 15.73 -12.02 -4.33
N ASP A 91 15.56 -12.87 -5.34
CA ASP A 91 16.35 -12.84 -6.59
C ASP A 91 15.61 -12.16 -7.76
N TYR A 92 14.37 -11.69 -7.55
CA TYR A 92 13.67 -10.87 -8.55
C TYR A 92 14.28 -9.48 -8.67
N ASP A 93 14.41 -8.99 -9.90
CA ASP A 93 14.89 -7.63 -10.22
C ASP A 93 13.75 -6.58 -10.09
N SER A 94 12.91 -6.74 -9.11
CA SER A 94 11.89 -5.76 -8.71
C SER A 94 11.90 -5.63 -7.20
N ALA A 95 11.62 -4.43 -6.69
CA ALA A 95 11.69 -4.17 -5.26
C ALA A 95 10.59 -4.93 -4.50
N ALA A 96 10.96 -5.96 -3.73
CA ALA A 96 10.08 -6.59 -2.77
C ALA A 96 10.01 -5.72 -1.50
N ILE A 97 8.82 -5.19 -1.19
CA ILE A 97 8.57 -4.31 -0.05
C ILE A 97 7.68 -5.04 0.95
N VAL A 98 8.12 -5.17 2.20
CA VAL A 98 7.35 -5.88 3.22
C VAL A 98 6.36 -4.93 3.89
N ASN A 99 5.06 -5.24 3.83
CA ASN A 99 4.05 -4.52 4.59
C ASN A 99 4.07 -5.01 6.03
N VAL A 100 4.43 -4.13 6.98
CA VAL A 100 4.59 -4.44 8.40
C VAL A 100 3.40 -3.89 9.18
N SER A 101 2.83 -4.74 10.04
CA SER A 101 1.75 -4.38 10.97
C SER A 101 2.05 -4.90 12.36
N GLY A 102 1.55 -4.24 13.40
CA GLY A 102 1.72 -4.62 14.80
C GLY A 102 0.53 -4.23 15.67
N SER A 103 0.57 -4.59 16.95
CA SER A 103 -0.42 -4.24 17.96
C SER A 103 0.08 -3.18 18.93
N SER A 104 1.39 -2.96 19.01
CA SER A 104 2.05 -1.93 19.77
C SER A 104 3.23 -1.36 18.98
N PRO A 105 3.76 -0.17 19.32
CA PRO A 105 4.98 0.37 18.69
C PRO A 105 6.17 -0.60 18.76
N GLU A 106 6.28 -1.37 19.85
CA GLU A 106 7.32 -2.38 20.07
C GLU A 106 7.18 -3.55 19.10
N ASP A 107 5.93 -4.06 18.88
CA ASP A 107 5.66 -5.12 17.90
C ASP A 107 6.05 -4.71 16.48
N TYR A 108 5.71 -3.46 16.11
CA TYR A 108 6.11 -2.90 14.82
C TYR A 108 7.62 -2.81 14.68
N ALA A 109 8.32 -2.30 15.70
CA ALA A 109 9.77 -2.11 15.70
C ALA A 109 10.50 -3.46 15.62
N GLU A 110 10.09 -4.45 16.41
CA GLU A 110 10.70 -5.78 16.42
C GLU A 110 10.47 -6.50 15.07
N CYS A 111 9.25 -6.44 14.53
CA CYS A 111 8.96 -7.00 13.20
C CYS A 111 9.82 -6.33 12.11
N ALA A 112 9.93 -5.01 12.14
CA ALA A 112 10.76 -4.25 11.20
C ALA A 112 12.25 -4.58 11.33
N ALA A 113 12.76 -4.77 12.56
CA ALA A 113 14.14 -5.16 12.82
C ALA A 113 14.47 -6.53 12.20
N ARG A 114 13.57 -7.51 12.31
CA ARG A 114 13.77 -8.82 11.66
C ARG A 114 13.77 -8.72 10.14
N VAL A 115 12.90 -7.87 9.55
CA VAL A 115 12.92 -7.59 8.11
C VAL A 115 14.20 -6.85 7.70
N ALA A 116 14.73 -5.95 8.53
CA ALA A 116 15.97 -5.22 8.25
C ALA A 116 17.18 -6.13 8.04
N ALA A 117 17.19 -7.30 8.69
CA ALA A 117 18.25 -8.31 8.56
C ALA A 117 18.23 -9.06 7.21
N LEU A 118 17.20 -8.88 6.37
CA LEU A 118 17.08 -9.50 5.06
C LEU A 118 17.70 -8.59 3.99
N ASP A 119 18.77 -9.05 3.33
CA ASP A 119 19.62 -8.21 2.48
C ASP A 119 18.86 -7.58 1.30
N ASN A 120 18.11 -8.37 0.55
CA ASN A 120 17.41 -7.95 -0.68
C ASN A 120 15.98 -7.41 -0.44
N ILE A 121 15.66 -7.04 0.81
CA ILE A 121 14.45 -6.29 1.11
C ILE A 121 14.83 -4.81 1.31
N PRO A 122 14.60 -3.95 0.30
CA PRO A 122 15.12 -2.58 0.32
C PRO A 122 14.25 -1.60 1.13
N ALA A 123 12.98 -1.97 1.38
CA ALA A 123 12.01 -1.10 2.04
C ALA A 123 10.95 -1.90 2.81
N ILE A 124 10.31 -1.21 3.77
CA ILE A 124 9.05 -1.65 4.38
C ILE A 124 7.95 -0.62 4.14
N GLU A 125 6.71 -1.11 4.05
CA GLU A 125 5.50 -0.28 4.11
C GLU A 125 4.84 -0.51 5.47
N LEU A 126 4.89 0.50 6.33
CA LEU A 126 4.34 0.46 7.68
C LEU A 126 2.84 0.70 7.64
N ASN A 127 2.05 -0.32 7.94
CA ASN A 127 0.59 -0.24 7.92
C ASN A 127 0.06 0.16 9.31
N ILE A 128 -0.08 1.47 9.53
CA ILE A 128 -0.61 2.04 10.79
C ILE A 128 -2.14 2.19 10.77
N SER A 129 -2.80 1.82 9.66
CA SER A 129 -4.20 2.12 9.38
C SER A 129 -5.15 0.94 9.60
N CYS A 130 -4.72 -0.16 10.21
CA CYS A 130 -5.58 -1.32 10.41
C CYS A 130 -6.58 -1.08 11.56
N PRO A 131 -7.90 -0.97 11.27
CA PRO A 131 -8.92 -0.77 12.30
C PRO A 131 -9.29 -2.06 13.04
N ASN A 132 -8.73 -3.21 12.64
CA ASN A 132 -9.17 -4.55 13.04
C ASN A 132 -8.33 -5.14 14.19
N VAL A 133 -7.85 -4.33 15.13
CA VAL A 133 -7.19 -4.82 16.35
C VAL A 133 -8.23 -4.86 17.46
N HIS A 134 -8.88 -6.00 17.63
CA HIS A 134 -9.63 -6.33 18.85
C HIS A 134 -8.60 -6.49 19.97
N ASP A 135 -8.49 -5.54 20.83
CA ASP A 135 -7.97 -5.54 22.19
C ASP A 135 -7.50 -4.12 22.54
N GLY A 136 -8.48 -3.17 22.59
CA GLY A 136 -8.27 -1.85 23.19
C GLY A 136 -7.33 -0.89 22.44
N GLY A 137 -6.79 -1.30 21.29
CA GLY A 137 -5.89 -0.48 20.48
C GLY A 137 -6.66 0.42 19.52
N MET A 138 -6.70 1.72 19.79
CA MET A 138 -7.01 2.71 18.78
C MET A 138 -6.08 2.50 17.58
N ALA A 139 -6.64 2.53 16.36
CA ALA A 139 -5.82 2.50 15.15
C ALA A 139 -4.81 3.66 15.23
N PHE A 140 -3.52 3.34 15.30
CA PHE A 140 -2.46 4.35 15.47
C PHE A 140 -2.51 5.44 14.39
N GLY A 141 -2.97 5.10 13.19
CA GLY A 141 -3.03 6.00 12.04
C GLY A 141 -4.18 7.00 12.04
N VAL A 142 -5.01 7.10 13.09
CA VAL A 142 -6.12 8.07 13.17
C VAL A 142 -5.80 9.32 13.97
N THR A 143 -4.65 9.35 14.66
CA THR A 143 -4.16 10.53 15.38
C THR A 143 -2.70 10.80 15.06
N CYS A 144 -2.28 12.08 15.07
CA CYS A 144 -0.89 12.45 14.83
C CYS A 144 0.06 11.81 15.85
N SER A 145 -0.31 11.82 17.14
CA SER A 145 0.52 11.24 18.21
C SER A 145 0.65 9.73 18.09
N GLY A 146 -0.43 9.02 17.74
CA GLY A 146 -0.39 7.58 17.51
C GLY A 146 0.49 7.21 16.32
N ALA A 147 0.32 7.89 15.19
CA ALA A 147 1.14 7.69 13.99
C ALA A 147 2.63 7.97 14.27
N ALA A 148 2.92 9.11 14.91
CA ALA A 148 4.28 9.51 15.29
C ALA A 148 4.94 8.49 16.21
N SER A 149 4.24 7.97 17.22
CA SER A 149 4.82 7.02 18.19
C SER A 149 5.30 5.74 17.52
N VAL A 150 4.51 5.20 16.58
CA VAL A 150 4.87 3.98 15.82
C VAL A 150 6.04 4.25 14.87
N VAL A 151 5.98 5.36 14.11
CA VAL A 151 7.06 5.70 13.14
C VAL A 151 8.37 5.91 13.85
N LYS A 152 8.38 6.63 14.98
CA LYS A 152 9.57 6.85 15.82
C LYS A 152 10.19 5.54 16.29
N ALA A 153 9.37 4.64 16.83
CA ALA A 153 9.85 3.33 17.30
C ALA A 153 10.44 2.50 16.15
N VAL A 154 9.76 2.45 15.01
CA VAL A 154 10.22 1.71 13.84
C VAL A 154 11.48 2.34 13.24
N ARG A 155 11.54 3.68 13.12
CA ARG A 155 12.73 4.36 12.57
C ARG A 155 14.00 4.06 13.36
N ALA A 156 13.87 3.93 14.68
CA ALA A 156 15.01 3.57 15.54
C ALA A 156 15.55 2.15 15.27
N ALA A 157 14.71 1.24 14.80
CA ALA A 157 15.03 -0.17 14.55
C ALA A 157 15.27 -0.51 13.07
N TYR A 158 14.84 0.35 12.14
CA TYR A 158 14.87 0.07 10.70
C TYR A 158 15.62 1.18 9.93
N PRO A 159 16.83 0.91 9.42
CA PRO A 159 17.67 1.93 8.78
C PRO A 159 17.40 2.15 7.28
N LYS A 160 16.66 1.21 6.63
CA LYS A 160 16.37 1.26 5.19
C LYS A 160 15.16 2.16 4.89
N THR A 161 14.67 2.17 3.64
CA THR A 161 13.53 3.01 3.24
C THR A 161 12.25 2.63 3.97
N LEU A 162 11.67 3.61 4.67
CA LEU A 162 10.46 3.50 5.48
C LEU A 162 9.30 4.24 4.81
N ILE A 163 8.34 3.50 4.26
CA ILE A 163 7.10 4.01 3.70
C ILE A 163 6.02 3.89 4.77
N VAL A 164 5.20 4.92 4.97
CA VAL A 164 4.10 4.88 5.96
C VAL A 164 2.76 4.93 5.23
N LYS A 165 1.93 3.87 5.40
CA LYS A 165 0.61 3.77 4.77
C LYS A 165 -0.47 4.40 5.61
N LEU A 166 -1.08 5.46 5.08
CA LEU A 166 -2.04 6.31 5.77
C LEU A 166 -3.48 5.84 5.60
N SER A 167 -4.29 6.04 6.64
CA SER A 167 -5.73 5.79 6.65
C SER A 167 -6.50 6.96 6.04
N PRO A 168 -7.52 6.71 5.20
CA PRO A 168 -8.43 7.75 4.74
C PRO A 168 -9.52 8.11 5.79
N ASN A 169 -9.64 7.33 6.87
CA ASN A 169 -10.70 7.47 7.86
C ASN A 169 -10.33 8.51 8.94
N VAL A 170 -9.90 9.67 8.49
CA VAL A 170 -9.45 10.81 9.31
C VAL A 170 -10.04 12.11 8.75
N THR A 171 -10.09 13.14 9.57
CA THR A 171 -10.58 14.46 9.15
C THR A 171 -9.57 15.17 8.24
N ASP A 172 -8.30 15.17 8.63
CA ASP A 172 -7.20 15.75 7.85
C ASP A 172 -6.03 14.75 7.73
N ILE A 173 -5.89 14.16 6.55
CA ILE A 173 -4.82 13.20 6.26
C ILE A 173 -3.46 13.88 6.12
N ALA A 174 -3.43 15.17 5.77
CA ALA A 174 -2.19 15.91 5.62
C ALA A 174 -1.51 16.20 6.97
N GLU A 175 -2.29 16.36 8.06
CA GLU A 175 -1.73 16.46 9.41
C GLU A 175 -1.01 15.18 9.82
N ILE A 176 -1.62 14.02 9.56
CA ILE A 176 -0.99 12.72 9.82
C ILE A 176 0.27 12.55 8.97
N ALA A 177 0.23 12.95 7.68
CA ALA A 177 1.39 12.87 6.80
C ALA A 177 2.57 13.71 7.31
N ARG A 178 2.34 14.94 7.75
CA ARG A 178 3.38 15.79 8.37
C ARG A 178 3.94 15.19 9.66
N ALA A 179 3.08 14.59 10.47
CA ALA A 179 3.50 13.97 11.72
C ALA A 179 4.44 12.78 11.49
N VAL A 180 4.15 11.91 10.49
CA VAL A 180 5.01 10.77 10.18
C VAL A 180 6.29 11.19 9.45
N GLU A 181 6.26 12.22 8.62
CA GLU A 181 7.45 12.83 8.00
C GLU A 181 8.41 13.35 9.08
N ALA A 182 7.89 14.06 10.08
CA ALA A 182 8.68 14.61 11.19
C ALA A 182 9.39 13.53 12.02
N GLU A 183 8.85 12.31 12.08
CA GLU A 183 9.46 11.17 12.77
C GLU A 183 10.37 10.30 11.87
N GLY A 184 10.63 10.75 10.63
CA GLY A 184 11.62 10.13 9.75
C GLY A 184 11.07 9.10 8.78
N ALA A 185 9.81 9.19 8.38
CA ALA A 185 9.33 8.48 7.20
C ALA A 185 10.04 8.99 5.95
N ASP A 186 10.49 8.08 5.07
CA ASP A 186 11.11 8.41 3.78
C ASP A 186 10.07 8.63 2.68
N SER A 187 8.85 8.11 2.86
CA SER A 187 7.72 8.25 1.94
C SER A 187 6.40 7.96 2.66
N VAL A 188 5.30 8.41 2.09
CA VAL A 188 3.95 8.01 2.50
C VAL A 188 3.20 7.34 1.37
N SER A 189 2.38 6.33 1.69
CA SER A 189 1.43 5.72 0.75
C SER A 189 -0.01 5.97 1.21
N LEU A 190 -0.90 6.32 0.30
CA LEU A 190 -2.31 6.56 0.59
C LEU A 190 -3.19 6.39 -0.66
N ILE A 191 -4.37 5.85 -0.47
CA ILE A 191 -5.11 5.61 0.76
C ILE A 191 -5.21 4.11 1.08
N ASN A 192 -5.29 3.76 2.38
CA ASN A 192 -5.85 2.47 2.76
C ASN A 192 -7.37 2.49 2.49
N THR A 193 -8.11 1.47 2.91
CA THR A 193 -9.53 1.32 2.60
C THR A 193 -10.42 2.25 3.43
N LEU A 194 -11.49 2.77 2.80
CA LEU A 194 -12.54 3.50 3.49
C LEU A 194 -13.45 2.54 4.26
N MET A 195 -13.89 2.93 5.44
CA MET A 195 -14.87 2.13 6.18
C MET A 195 -16.22 2.12 5.46
N GLY A 196 -16.77 0.92 5.29
CA GLY A 196 -18.05 0.70 4.64
C GLY A 196 -18.81 -0.49 5.22
N MET A 197 -20.04 -0.69 4.76
CA MET A 197 -20.93 -1.78 5.18
C MET A 197 -21.75 -2.27 4.00
N SER A 198 -22.09 -3.56 4.03
CA SER A 198 -23.05 -4.19 3.11
C SER A 198 -24.06 -5.03 3.92
N VAL A 199 -25.33 -4.94 3.57
CA VAL A 199 -26.43 -5.59 4.31
C VAL A 199 -27.20 -6.57 3.41
N ASP A 200 -27.39 -7.78 3.92
CA ASP A 200 -28.32 -8.76 3.39
C ASP A 200 -29.69 -8.49 4.01
N ILE A 201 -30.61 -7.96 3.22
CA ILE A 201 -31.96 -7.55 3.71
C ILE A 201 -32.84 -8.76 4.02
N GLU A 202 -32.65 -9.87 3.32
CA GLU A 202 -33.43 -11.08 3.55
C GLU A 202 -33.01 -11.78 4.84
N ARG A 203 -31.72 -11.84 5.09
CA ARG A 203 -31.16 -12.44 6.32
C ARG A 203 -31.08 -11.45 7.49
N ARG A 204 -31.31 -10.15 7.22
CA ARG A 204 -31.26 -9.04 8.18
C ARG A 204 -29.96 -9.00 8.96
N ARG A 205 -28.83 -9.14 8.24
CA ARG A 205 -27.48 -9.12 8.82
C ARG A 205 -26.48 -8.49 7.86
N SER A 206 -25.28 -8.18 8.36
CA SER A 206 -24.18 -7.79 7.50
C SER A 206 -23.73 -8.95 6.61
N ASN A 207 -23.25 -8.61 5.40
CA ASN A 207 -22.56 -9.55 4.51
C ASN A 207 -21.12 -9.87 4.98
N LEU A 208 -20.62 -9.17 6.00
CA LEU A 208 -19.30 -9.38 6.60
C LEU A 208 -19.43 -9.87 8.03
N SER A 209 -18.53 -10.75 8.47
CA SER A 209 -18.55 -11.40 9.79
C SER A 209 -18.50 -10.41 10.95
N ILE A 210 -17.76 -9.30 10.81
CA ILE A 210 -17.60 -8.27 11.86
C ILE A 210 -18.44 -7.02 11.64
N GLY A 211 -19.43 -7.08 10.73
CA GLY A 211 -20.37 -5.99 10.47
C GLY A 211 -19.89 -4.98 9.42
N THR A 212 -18.70 -4.46 9.53
CA THR A 212 -18.11 -3.46 8.63
C THR A 212 -16.83 -3.99 7.97
N GLY A 213 -16.36 -3.31 6.93
CA GLY A 213 -15.12 -3.66 6.24
C GLY A 213 -14.52 -2.49 5.48
N GLY A 214 -13.32 -2.68 4.99
CA GLY A 214 -12.64 -1.70 4.16
C GLY A 214 -13.15 -1.74 2.72
N LEU A 215 -13.67 -0.62 2.22
CA LEU A 215 -14.10 -0.42 0.84
C LEU A 215 -12.92 -0.05 -0.05
N SER A 216 -12.80 -0.74 -1.18
CA SER A 216 -11.77 -0.53 -2.21
C SER A 216 -12.36 -0.70 -3.62
N GLY A 217 -11.56 -0.39 -4.65
CA GLY A 217 -11.98 -0.46 -6.05
C GLY A 217 -12.30 0.91 -6.66
N PRO A 218 -12.86 0.98 -7.88
CA PRO A 218 -13.06 2.23 -8.62
C PRO A 218 -13.86 3.31 -7.86
N CYS A 219 -14.78 2.89 -6.99
CA CYS A 219 -15.63 3.81 -6.21
C CYS A 219 -14.85 4.75 -5.28
N VAL A 220 -13.63 4.37 -4.84
CA VAL A 220 -12.84 5.21 -3.93
C VAL A 220 -11.87 6.16 -4.66
N LYS A 221 -11.69 6.03 -5.99
CA LYS A 221 -10.71 6.83 -6.74
C LYS A 221 -10.82 8.34 -6.53
N PRO A 222 -12.00 8.98 -6.62
CA PRO A 222 -12.10 10.44 -6.43
C PRO A 222 -11.66 10.91 -5.05
N VAL A 223 -11.91 10.10 -4.01
CA VAL A 223 -11.46 10.39 -2.65
C VAL A 223 -9.96 10.24 -2.54
N ALA A 224 -9.40 9.16 -3.11
CA ALA A 224 -7.97 8.90 -3.12
C ALA A 224 -7.19 10.00 -3.85
N LEU A 225 -7.62 10.42 -5.04
CA LEU A 225 -7.01 11.51 -5.81
C LEU A 225 -6.96 12.81 -5.00
N ARG A 226 -8.09 13.21 -4.38
CA ARG A 226 -8.15 14.40 -3.54
C ARG A 226 -7.15 14.32 -2.38
N MET A 227 -7.08 13.18 -1.69
CA MET A 227 -6.19 13.00 -0.55
C MET A 227 -4.72 12.99 -0.97
N VAL A 228 -4.37 12.32 -2.07
CA VAL A 228 -3.01 12.36 -2.64
C VAL A 228 -2.59 13.79 -2.97
N HIS A 229 -3.46 14.55 -3.65
CA HIS A 229 -3.19 15.95 -3.98
C HIS A 229 -2.98 16.83 -2.72
N GLN A 230 -3.76 16.62 -1.66
CA GLN A 230 -3.61 17.34 -0.40
C GLN A 230 -2.27 17.00 0.28
N VAL A 231 -1.91 15.71 0.35
CA VAL A 231 -0.69 15.26 1.01
C VAL A 231 0.55 15.67 0.22
N ALA A 232 0.55 15.53 -1.09
CA ALA A 232 1.69 15.92 -1.95
C ALA A 232 2.07 17.40 -1.80
N ARG A 233 1.11 18.25 -1.45
CA ARG A 233 1.36 19.69 -1.16
C ARG A 233 1.74 19.98 0.29
N ALA A 234 1.58 18.99 1.18
CA ALA A 234 1.78 19.17 2.62
C ALA A 234 3.11 18.63 3.13
N VAL A 235 3.73 17.69 2.42
CA VAL A 235 4.99 17.03 2.79
C VAL A 235 6.06 17.22 1.71
N LYS A 236 7.32 16.99 2.07
CA LYS A 236 8.47 17.05 1.14
C LYS A 236 8.91 15.68 0.64
N ILE A 237 8.53 14.63 1.36
CA ILE A 237 8.85 13.25 1.02
C ILE A 237 7.96 12.74 -0.13
N PRO A 238 8.43 11.80 -0.96
CA PRO A 238 7.65 11.22 -2.04
C PRO A 238 6.31 10.63 -1.57
N VAL A 239 5.29 10.75 -2.41
CA VAL A 239 3.95 10.24 -2.16
C VAL A 239 3.66 9.08 -3.10
N ILE A 240 3.15 7.97 -2.57
CA ILE A 240 2.69 6.82 -3.35
C ILE A 240 1.16 6.83 -3.32
N GLY A 241 0.54 6.98 -4.50
CA GLY A 241 -0.92 7.04 -4.63
C GLY A 241 -1.54 5.67 -4.85
N LEU A 242 -2.63 5.36 -4.13
CA LEU A 242 -3.43 4.15 -4.36
C LEU A 242 -4.89 4.35 -4.01
N GLY A 243 -5.75 3.54 -4.65
CA GLY A 243 -7.20 3.55 -4.43
C GLY A 243 -7.98 3.74 -5.73
N GLY A 244 -8.45 2.63 -6.31
CA GLY A 244 -9.32 2.63 -7.49
C GLY A 244 -8.61 2.76 -8.84
N ILE A 245 -7.31 2.54 -8.92
CA ILE A 245 -6.54 2.49 -10.17
C ILE A 245 -6.88 1.20 -10.91
N MET A 246 -7.45 1.31 -12.11
CA MET A 246 -7.87 0.19 -12.94
C MET A 246 -7.12 0.12 -14.28
N ASN A 247 -6.47 1.21 -14.70
CA ASN A 247 -5.79 1.35 -15.99
C ASN A 247 -4.76 2.48 -15.95
N ALA A 248 -4.02 2.67 -17.06
CA ALA A 248 -2.96 3.67 -17.16
C ALA A 248 -3.49 5.11 -17.01
N LYS A 249 -4.70 5.41 -17.48
CA LYS A 249 -5.29 6.75 -17.34
C LYS A 249 -5.49 7.09 -15.86
N ASP A 250 -6.03 6.15 -15.07
CA ASP A 250 -6.17 6.35 -13.63
C ASP A 250 -4.81 6.58 -12.96
N ALA A 251 -3.78 5.81 -13.33
CA ALA A 251 -2.42 5.96 -12.80
C ALA A 251 -1.85 7.36 -13.09
N ILE A 252 -2.01 7.85 -14.31
CA ILE A 252 -1.55 9.18 -14.74
C ILE A 252 -2.28 10.28 -13.95
N GLU A 253 -3.58 10.14 -13.68
CA GLU A 253 -4.33 11.07 -12.82
C GLU A 253 -3.67 11.19 -11.42
N PHE A 254 -3.27 10.07 -10.81
CA PHE A 254 -2.55 10.09 -9.53
C PHE A 254 -1.19 10.77 -9.62
N ILE A 255 -0.43 10.50 -10.67
CA ILE A 255 0.88 11.12 -10.90
C ILE A 255 0.73 12.64 -11.06
N MET A 256 -0.23 13.09 -11.86
CA MET A 256 -0.53 14.52 -12.04
C MET A 256 -0.99 15.20 -10.75
N CYS A 257 -1.66 14.45 -9.85
CA CYS A 257 -2.02 14.93 -8.50
C CYS A 257 -0.85 14.99 -7.52
N GLY A 258 0.36 14.55 -7.90
CA GLY A 258 1.58 14.63 -7.09
C GLY A 258 2.09 13.29 -6.55
N ALA A 259 1.52 12.17 -6.98
CA ALA A 259 2.10 10.87 -6.66
C ALA A 259 3.40 10.64 -7.46
N THR A 260 4.48 10.30 -6.77
CA THR A 260 5.76 9.87 -7.37
C THR A 260 5.67 8.43 -7.90
N ALA A 261 4.92 7.60 -7.21
CA ALA A 261 4.63 6.21 -7.62
C ALA A 261 3.17 5.87 -7.29
N ILE A 262 2.68 4.73 -7.81
CA ILE A 262 1.31 4.26 -7.59
C ILE A 262 1.30 2.80 -7.15
N GLN A 263 0.26 2.39 -6.40
CA GLN A 263 0.02 0.99 -6.09
C GLN A 263 -1.34 0.55 -6.64
N ILE A 264 -1.37 -0.63 -7.28
CA ILE A 264 -2.58 -1.24 -7.81
C ILE A 264 -3.04 -2.34 -6.84
N GLY A 265 -4.28 -2.23 -6.37
CA GLY A 265 -4.88 -3.16 -5.41
C GLY A 265 -5.97 -4.05 -6.04
N THR A 266 -7.22 -3.69 -5.84
CA THR A 266 -8.42 -4.47 -6.21
C THR A 266 -8.42 -4.94 -7.67
N ALA A 267 -7.83 -4.17 -8.59
CA ALA A 267 -7.74 -4.53 -10.00
C ALA A 267 -6.98 -5.84 -10.25
N ASN A 268 -6.03 -6.23 -9.38
CA ASN A 268 -5.30 -7.50 -9.48
C ASN A 268 -6.23 -8.74 -9.35
N PHE A 269 -7.38 -8.60 -8.67
CA PHE A 269 -8.37 -9.68 -8.57
C PHE A 269 -9.19 -9.85 -9.85
N ILE A 270 -9.27 -8.80 -10.68
CA ILE A 270 -10.03 -8.79 -11.94
C ILE A 270 -9.13 -9.20 -13.11
N ASP A 271 -7.92 -8.65 -13.15
CA ASP A 271 -6.93 -8.90 -14.20
C ASP A 271 -5.53 -9.03 -13.58
N PRO A 272 -4.99 -10.25 -13.47
CA PRO A 272 -3.65 -10.48 -12.91
C PRO A 272 -2.53 -9.74 -13.65
N ALA A 273 -2.73 -9.37 -14.92
CA ALA A 273 -1.76 -8.65 -15.75
C ALA A 273 -1.96 -7.12 -15.75
N VAL A 274 -2.87 -6.59 -14.95
CA VAL A 274 -3.22 -5.16 -14.95
C VAL A 274 -2.02 -4.26 -14.71
N THR A 275 -1.10 -4.65 -13.81
CA THR A 275 0.10 -3.87 -13.50
C THR A 275 1.00 -3.68 -14.71
N ILE A 276 1.21 -4.73 -15.50
CA ILE A 276 2.00 -4.67 -16.73
C ILE A 276 1.31 -3.80 -17.79
N LYS A 277 -0.01 -3.95 -17.95
CA LYS A 277 -0.82 -3.11 -18.85
C LYS A 277 -0.75 -1.63 -18.46
N VAL A 278 -0.70 -1.33 -17.17
CA VAL A 278 -0.56 0.05 -16.68
C VAL A 278 0.83 0.60 -16.98
N ILE A 279 1.91 -0.17 -16.79
CA ILE A 279 3.27 0.24 -17.15
C ILE A 279 3.34 0.58 -18.65
N ASP A 280 2.86 -0.35 -19.51
CA ASP A 280 2.88 -0.17 -20.96
C ASP A 280 2.02 1.04 -21.38
N GLY A 281 0.84 1.21 -20.78
CA GLY A 281 -0.06 2.32 -21.07
C GLY A 281 0.47 3.68 -20.61
N ILE A 282 1.20 3.77 -19.48
CA ILE A 282 1.89 5.00 -19.06
C ILE A 282 2.95 5.36 -20.10
N ASN A 283 3.77 4.40 -20.53
CA ASN A 283 4.81 4.63 -21.53
C ASN A 283 4.22 5.07 -22.88
N GLU A 284 3.15 4.43 -23.32
CA GLU A 284 2.43 4.81 -24.54
C GLU A 284 1.87 6.23 -24.43
N TRP A 285 1.24 6.57 -23.32
CA TRP A 285 0.70 7.91 -23.10
C TRP A 285 1.79 8.98 -23.11
N CYS A 286 2.92 8.75 -22.43
CA CYS A 286 4.06 9.65 -22.43
C CYS A 286 4.59 9.89 -23.86
N ASN A 287 4.77 8.82 -24.63
CA ASN A 287 5.24 8.93 -26.02
C ASN A 287 4.27 9.76 -26.89
N ASN A 288 2.96 9.51 -26.75
CA ASN A 288 1.91 10.20 -27.54
C ASN A 288 1.77 11.68 -27.16
N HIS A 289 2.20 12.09 -25.96
CA HIS A 289 2.13 13.47 -25.46
C HIS A 289 3.48 14.18 -25.44
N GLY A 290 4.54 13.55 -25.96
CA GLY A 290 5.87 14.14 -26.02
C GLY A 290 6.58 14.25 -24.66
N VAL A 291 6.09 13.57 -23.62
CA VAL A 291 6.70 13.50 -22.29
C VAL A 291 7.93 12.59 -22.36
N LYS A 292 9.09 13.12 -22.06
CA LYS A 292 10.37 12.38 -22.12
C LYS A 292 10.73 11.73 -20.79
N ASP A 293 10.31 12.35 -19.69
CA ASP A 293 10.57 11.92 -18.33
C ASP A 293 9.27 12.02 -17.52
N ILE A 294 8.92 10.96 -16.78
CA ILE A 294 7.70 10.92 -15.97
C ILE A 294 7.64 12.05 -14.94
N HIS A 295 8.80 12.56 -14.50
CA HIS A 295 8.88 13.69 -13.57
C HIS A 295 8.29 14.99 -14.14
N GLU A 296 8.19 15.13 -15.48
CA GLU A 296 7.57 16.29 -16.12
C GLU A 296 6.07 16.44 -15.78
N ILE A 297 5.42 15.35 -15.36
CA ILE A 297 3.98 15.36 -15.07
C ILE A 297 3.64 15.11 -13.58
N ILE A 298 4.62 14.94 -12.71
CA ILE A 298 4.37 14.78 -11.27
C ILE A 298 3.92 16.12 -10.69
N GLY A 299 2.68 16.17 -10.15
CA GLY A 299 2.19 17.34 -9.42
C GLY A 299 1.92 18.58 -10.27
N VAL A 300 1.56 18.39 -11.54
CA VAL A 300 1.26 19.50 -12.48
C VAL A 300 -0.14 20.10 -12.28
N ILE A 301 -0.98 19.53 -11.38
CA ILE A 301 -2.32 20.03 -11.06
C ILE A 301 -2.31 20.81 -9.74
#